data_820fa6968b54cc2fab4c51315c5cfad4
#
_entry.id   820fa6968b54cc2fab4c51315c5cfad4
#
_cell.length_a   1.000
_cell.length_b   1.000
_cell.length_c   1.000
_cell.angle_alpha   90.00
_cell.angle_beta   90.00
_cell.angle_gamma   90.00
#
_symmetry.space_group_name_H-M   'P 1'
#
loop_
_entity.id
_entity.type
_entity.pdbx_description
1 polymer ?
#
loop_
_entity_poly.entity_id
_entity_poly.type
_entity_poly.pdbx_seq_one_letter_code
_entity_poly.pdbx_strand_id
1 'polypeptide(L)'
;IDAIELSVDPAFRGDRVFALIVGMTGMIRESYGLKTEFFMLSKLDHQKLYHSARNIEIAMWRIRTHLDEQGKSLILTNSRKGEGYNLSYERLFGKLIAHQDMLALIIAQKNQRVIKTVALNVASMAFIPL
;
A
#
# COMPACT_ATOMS: atom_id res chain seq x y z
N ILE A 1 -6.10 -7.61 -1.88
CA ILE A 1 -6.52 -6.26 -2.40
C ILE A 1 -7.93 -5.95 -1.91
N ASP A 2 -8.88 -6.87 -2.01
CA ASP A 2 -10.30 -6.65 -1.67
C ASP A 2 -10.54 -5.98 -0.31
N ALA A 3 -9.80 -6.39 0.73
CA ALA A 3 -9.92 -5.77 2.05
C ALA A 3 -9.38 -4.31 2.08
N ILE A 4 -8.40 -3.97 1.24
CA ILE A 4 -7.95 -2.58 1.07
C ILE A 4 -9.05 -1.78 0.39
N GLU A 5 -9.69 -2.33 -0.64
CA GLU A 5 -10.80 -1.68 -1.33
C GLU A 5 -11.96 -1.38 -0.36
N LEU A 6 -12.32 -2.34 0.48
CA LEU A 6 -13.31 -2.12 1.54
C LEU A 6 -12.92 -0.97 2.49
N SER A 7 -11.65 -0.86 2.86
CA SER A 7 -11.19 0.20 3.78
C SER A 7 -11.36 1.61 3.20
N VAL A 8 -11.36 1.75 1.87
CA VAL A 8 -11.48 3.03 1.15
C VAL A 8 -12.85 3.23 0.49
N ASP A 9 -13.77 2.27 0.61
CA ASP A 9 -15.15 2.39 0.14
C ASP A 9 -15.96 3.30 1.08
N PRO A 10 -16.52 4.43 0.60
CA PRO A 10 -17.36 5.32 1.42
C PRO A 10 -18.55 4.61 2.09
N ALA A 11 -19.13 3.60 1.44
CA ALA A 11 -20.30 2.87 1.93
C ALA A 11 -19.96 1.80 2.99
N PHE A 12 -18.68 1.45 3.17
CA PHE A 12 -18.30 0.40 4.12
C PHE A 12 -18.54 0.82 5.57
N ARG A 13 -19.30 0.01 6.31
CA ARG A 13 -19.72 0.28 7.70
C ARG A 13 -18.90 -0.48 8.75
N GLY A 14 -17.96 -1.32 8.34
CA GLY A 14 -17.12 -2.10 9.23
C GLY A 14 -15.89 -1.32 9.75
N ASP A 15 -15.02 -2.02 10.44
CA ASP A 15 -13.76 -1.46 10.93
C ASP A 15 -12.77 -1.27 9.76
N ARG A 16 -12.62 -0.02 9.34
CA ARG A 16 -11.76 0.37 8.21
C ARG A 16 -10.27 0.17 8.51
N VAL A 17 -9.87 0.39 9.77
CA VAL A 17 -8.47 0.20 10.16
C VAL A 17 -8.12 -1.27 10.11
N PHE A 18 -9.00 -2.12 10.64
CA PHE A 18 -8.83 -3.57 10.55
C PHE A 18 -8.77 -4.05 9.10
N ALA A 19 -9.71 -3.63 8.24
CA ALA A 19 -9.75 -3.97 6.83
C ALA A 19 -8.46 -3.54 6.11
N LEU A 20 -7.99 -2.31 6.38
CA LEU A 20 -6.74 -1.80 5.82
C LEU A 20 -5.54 -2.67 6.23
N ILE A 21 -5.39 -2.96 7.52
CA ILE A 21 -4.23 -3.72 8.01
C ILE A 21 -4.24 -5.15 7.50
N VAL A 22 -5.40 -5.81 7.48
CA VAL A 22 -5.54 -7.18 6.93
C VAL A 22 -5.21 -7.18 5.44
N GLY A 23 -5.78 -6.25 4.67
CA GLY A 23 -5.55 -6.15 3.24
C GLY A 23 -4.10 -5.82 2.90
N MET A 24 -3.50 -4.86 3.59
CA MET A 24 -2.08 -4.49 3.41
C MET A 24 -1.15 -5.66 3.74
N THR A 25 -1.40 -6.35 4.86
CA THR A 25 -0.60 -7.52 5.25
C THR A 25 -0.71 -8.63 4.22
N GLY A 26 -1.93 -8.92 3.74
CA GLY A 26 -2.16 -9.92 2.69
C GLY A 26 -1.45 -9.58 1.39
N MET A 27 -1.60 -8.35 0.91
CA MET A 27 -0.97 -7.86 -0.31
C MET A 27 0.57 -7.91 -0.23
N ILE A 28 1.15 -7.43 0.88
CA ILE A 28 2.59 -7.49 1.09
C ILE A 28 3.08 -8.95 1.11
N ARG A 29 2.41 -9.83 1.84
CA ARG A 29 2.76 -11.27 1.85
C ARG A 29 2.67 -11.89 0.47
N GLU A 30 1.67 -11.53 -0.33
CA GLU A 30 1.53 -12.00 -1.71
C GLU A 30 2.67 -11.48 -2.59
N SER A 31 3.10 -10.22 -2.46
CA SER A 31 4.23 -9.67 -3.19
C SER A 31 5.55 -10.39 -2.90
N TYR A 32 5.68 -11.01 -1.72
CA TYR A 32 6.77 -11.91 -1.34
C TYR A 32 6.54 -13.38 -1.73
N GLY A 33 5.49 -13.68 -2.50
CA GLY A 33 5.15 -15.04 -2.92
C GLY A 33 4.70 -15.93 -1.77
N LEU A 34 4.07 -15.35 -0.73
CA LEU A 34 3.56 -16.01 0.49
C LEU A 34 4.66 -16.74 1.29
N LYS A 35 5.92 -16.43 1.08
CA LYS A 35 7.04 -17.05 1.79
C LYS A 35 7.13 -16.50 3.22
N THR A 36 7.47 -17.37 4.16
CA THR A 36 7.72 -17.02 5.56
C THR A 36 9.22 -16.90 5.87
N GLU A 37 10.06 -17.51 5.03
CA GLU A 37 11.51 -17.50 5.17
C GLU A 37 12.14 -17.04 3.86
N PHE A 38 13.20 -16.25 3.97
CA PHE A 38 13.92 -15.69 2.84
C PHE A 38 15.39 -16.07 2.89
N PHE A 39 15.86 -16.70 1.82
CA PHE A 39 17.28 -17.03 1.62
C PHE A 39 17.83 -16.18 0.48
N MET A 40 19.14 -16.01 0.42
CA MET A 40 19.81 -15.24 -0.65
C MET A 40 19.43 -15.69 -2.08
N LEU A 41 19.02 -16.95 -2.24
CA LEU A 41 18.59 -17.54 -3.52
C LEU A 41 17.07 -17.54 -3.71
N SER A 42 16.31 -16.96 -2.78
CA SER A 42 14.85 -16.90 -2.90
C SER A 42 14.46 -16.17 -4.16
N LYS A 43 13.67 -16.83 -5.00
CA LYS A 43 13.10 -16.20 -6.18
C LYS A 43 11.94 -15.30 -5.74
N LEU A 44 12.13 -14.00 -5.80
CA LEU A 44 11.09 -13.00 -5.62
C LEU A 44 10.77 -12.36 -6.97
N ASP A 45 9.52 -11.94 -7.13
CA ASP A 45 9.08 -11.23 -8.31
C ASP A 45 9.21 -9.72 -8.08
N HIS A 46 10.14 -9.09 -8.80
CA HIS A 46 10.39 -7.65 -8.70
C HIS A 46 9.19 -6.82 -9.11
N GLN A 47 8.38 -7.31 -10.07
CA GLN A 47 7.21 -6.58 -10.55
C GLN A 47 6.08 -6.59 -9.50
N LYS A 48 5.86 -7.70 -8.81
CA LYS A 48 4.90 -7.79 -7.70
C LYS A 48 5.27 -6.87 -6.54
N LEU A 49 6.56 -6.80 -6.19
CA LEU A 49 7.06 -5.88 -5.18
C LEU A 49 6.80 -4.42 -5.58
N TYR A 50 7.09 -4.07 -6.83
CA TYR A 50 6.81 -2.73 -7.37
C TYR A 50 5.31 -2.41 -7.37
N HIS A 51 4.44 -3.34 -7.81
CA HIS A 51 2.99 -3.15 -7.79
C HIS A 51 2.46 -2.98 -6.35
N SER A 52 3.01 -3.74 -5.40
CA SER A 52 2.68 -3.59 -3.99
C SER A 52 2.99 -2.17 -3.47
N ALA A 53 4.17 -1.61 -3.81
CA ALA A 53 4.51 -0.23 -3.46
C ALA A 53 3.51 0.78 -4.04
N ARG A 54 3.15 0.62 -5.32
CA ARG A 54 2.16 1.50 -5.98
C ARG A 54 0.76 1.39 -5.35
N ASN A 55 0.34 0.18 -4.99
CA ASN A 55 -0.93 -0.03 -4.30
C ASN A 55 -0.96 0.62 -2.91
N ILE A 56 0.17 0.62 -2.19
CA ILE A 56 0.29 1.36 -0.93
C ILE A 56 0.08 2.86 -1.16
N GLU A 57 0.69 3.44 -2.18
CA GLU A 57 0.51 4.86 -2.54
C GLU A 57 -0.95 5.19 -2.87
N ILE A 58 -1.61 4.34 -3.68
CA ILE A 58 -3.03 4.50 -4.03
C ILE A 58 -3.90 4.45 -2.77
N ALA A 59 -3.67 3.48 -1.89
CA ALA A 59 -4.42 3.35 -0.63
C ALA A 59 -4.25 4.58 0.26
N MET A 60 -3.00 5.04 0.46
CA MET A 60 -2.70 6.23 1.25
C MET A 60 -3.42 7.48 0.70
N TRP A 61 -3.36 7.67 -0.62
CA TRP A 61 -3.98 8.82 -1.25
C TRP A 61 -5.50 8.78 -1.04
N ARG A 62 -6.15 7.63 -1.27
CA ARG A 62 -7.60 7.46 -1.10
C ARG A 62 -8.04 7.70 0.33
N ILE A 63 -7.33 7.14 1.31
CA ILE A 63 -7.63 7.34 2.74
C ILE A 63 -7.58 8.82 3.13
N ARG A 64 -6.65 9.58 2.55
CA ARG A 64 -6.51 11.01 2.84
C ARG A 64 -7.53 11.90 2.16
N THR A 65 -7.96 11.52 0.96
CA THR A 65 -8.75 12.40 0.08
C THR A 65 -10.23 12.04 0.02
N HIS A 66 -10.56 10.78 0.27
CA HIS A 66 -11.95 10.35 0.27
C HIS A 66 -12.61 10.57 1.62
N LEU A 67 -13.89 10.90 1.57
CA LEU A 67 -14.75 11.08 2.74
C LEU A 67 -15.80 9.97 2.74
N ASP A 68 -16.35 9.66 3.91
CA ASP A 68 -17.51 8.77 4.02
C ASP A 68 -18.79 9.47 3.54
N GLU A 69 -19.91 8.75 3.56
CA GLU A 69 -21.22 9.29 3.16
C GLU A 69 -21.70 10.47 4.05
N GLN A 70 -21.11 10.66 5.22
CA GLN A 70 -21.37 11.78 6.13
C GLN A 70 -20.37 12.92 5.98
N GLY A 71 -19.45 12.85 5.02
CA GLY A 71 -18.42 13.87 4.78
C GLY A 71 -17.28 13.86 5.81
N LYS A 72 -17.07 12.74 6.54
CA LYS A 72 -15.98 12.57 7.49
C LYS A 72 -14.82 11.80 6.83
N SER A 73 -13.61 12.03 7.33
CA SER A 73 -12.44 11.26 6.92
C SER A 73 -12.66 9.77 7.14
N LEU A 74 -12.31 8.94 6.16
CA LEU A 74 -12.46 7.49 6.22
C LEU A 74 -11.70 6.87 7.41
N ILE A 75 -10.46 7.35 7.62
CA ILE A 75 -9.59 6.95 8.74
C ILE A 75 -8.91 8.21 9.27
N LEU A 76 -8.77 8.31 10.58
CA LEU A 76 -8.00 9.38 11.20
C LEU A 76 -6.49 9.11 11.00
N THR A 77 -5.87 9.83 10.09
CA THR A 77 -4.46 9.64 9.72
C THR A 77 -3.51 10.62 10.38
N ASN A 78 -4.01 11.80 10.73
CA ASN A 78 -3.25 12.92 11.29
C ASN A 78 -3.90 13.45 12.56
N SER A 79 -3.22 14.39 13.22
CA SER A 79 -3.74 15.09 14.38
C SER A 79 -5.05 15.80 14.07
N ARG A 80 -5.94 15.86 15.05
CA ARG A 80 -7.14 16.69 14.99
C ARG A 80 -6.76 18.17 15.05
N LYS A 81 -7.65 19.04 14.57
CA LYS A 81 -7.47 20.48 14.66
C LYS A 81 -7.25 20.90 16.13
N GLY A 82 -6.14 21.60 16.40
CA GLY A 82 -5.74 21.99 17.74
C GLY A 82 -4.78 21.05 18.46
N GLU A 83 -4.50 19.87 17.91
CA GLU A 83 -3.48 18.95 18.41
C GLU A 83 -2.12 19.23 17.74
N GLY A 84 -1.03 18.78 18.38
CA GLY A 84 0.30 18.86 17.79
C GLY A 84 0.43 18.04 16.51
N TYR A 85 1.41 18.37 15.68
CA TYR A 85 1.67 17.66 14.41
C TYR A 85 2.01 16.19 14.65
N ASN A 86 1.23 15.27 14.07
CA ASN A 86 1.50 13.84 14.08
C ASN A 86 1.66 13.33 12.64
N LEU A 87 2.88 12.98 12.25
CA LEU A 87 3.23 12.46 10.94
C LEU A 87 3.50 10.94 10.96
N SER A 88 3.06 10.22 11.99
CA SER A 88 3.34 8.79 12.16
C SER A 88 2.80 7.95 11.00
N TYR A 89 1.61 8.27 10.52
CA TYR A 89 1.00 7.63 9.35
C TYR A 89 1.88 7.79 8.11
N GLU A 90 2.24 9.02 7.76
CA GLU A 90 3.06 9.31 6.58
C GLU A 90 4.43 8.62 6.66
N ARG A 91 5.05 8.64 7.84
CA ARG A 91 6.36 8.00 8.07
C ARG A 91 6.29 6.49 7.92
N LEU A 92 5.24 5.86 8.48
CA LEU A 92 5.06 4.41 8.40
C LEU A 92 4.89 3.94 6.96
N PHE A 93 3.95 4.53 6.24
CA PHE A 93 3.65 4.14 4.87
C PHE A 93 4.79 4.51 3.91
N GLY A 94 5.44 5.66 4.11
CA GLY A 94 6.64 6.02 3.36
C GLY A 94 7.77 5.00 3.49
N LYS A 95 7.98 4.45 4.70
CA LYS A 95 8.94 3.36 4.90
C LYS A 95 8.53 2.07 4.19
N LEU A 96 7.24 1.71 4.24
CA LEU A 96 6.75 0.52 3.54
C LEU A 96 6.96 0.62 2.02
N ILE A 97 6.62 1.77 1.43
CA ILE A 97 6.84 2.04 0.01
C ILE A 97 8.33 1.94 -0.34
N ALA A 98 9.18 2.62 0.41
CA ALA A 98 10.62 2.64 0.16
C ALA A 98 11.25 1.23 0.27
N HIS A 99 10.81 0.40 1.23
CA HIS A 99 11.27 -0.98 1.35
C HIS A 99 10.86 -1.84 0.16
N GLN A 100 9.61 -1.72 -0.30
CA GLN A 100 9.13 -2.47 -1.46
C GLN A 100 9.87 -2.06 -2.75
N ASP A 101 10.03 -0.76 -2.98
CA ASP A 101 10.74 -0.23 -4.14
C ASP A 101 12.22 -0.63 -4.15
N MET A 102 12.88 -0.53 -3.01
CA MET A 102 14.29 -0.94 -2.87
C MET A 102 14.47 -2.43 -3.17
N LEU A 103 13.61 -3.28 -2.61
CA LEU A 103 13.66 -4.73 -2.87
C LEU A 103 13.33 -5.04 -4.33
N ALA A 104 12.33 -4.39 -4.93
CA ALA A 104 12.02 -4.55 -6.34
C ALA A 104 13.23 -4.24 -7.21
N LEU A 105 13.92 -3.15 -6.93
CA LEU A 105 15.11 -2.74 -7.67
C LEU A 105 16.27 -3.74 -7.52
N ILE A 106 16.59 -4.17 -6.29
CA ILE A 106 17.63 -5.15 -6.01
C ILE A 106 17.35 -6.47 -6.73
N ILE A 107 16.12 -6.96 -6.68
CA ILE A 107 15.72 -8.22 -7.32
C ILE A 107 15.74 -8.09 -8.85
N ALA A 108 15.30 -6.96 -9.40
CA ALA A 108 15.37 -6.69 -10.82
C ALA A 108 16.82 -6.69 -11.31
N GLN A 109 17.72 -6.00 -10.62
CA GLN A 109 19.15 -5.97 -10.95
C GLN A 109 19.79 -7.35 -10.86
N LYS A 110 19.53 -8.09 -9.76
CA LYS A 110 20.04 -9.47 -9.58
C LYS A 110 19.61 -10.40 -10.71
N ASN A 111 18.38 -10.24 -11.21
CA ASN A 111 17.82 -11.08 -12.27
C ASN A 111 18.05 -10.52 -13.68
N GLN A 112 18.78 -9.42 -13.81
CA GLN A 112 18.99 -8.69 -15.08
C GLN A 112 17.65 -8.36 -15.79
N ARG A 113 16.66 -7.93 -15.02
CA ARG A 113 15.33 -7.57 -15.50
C ARG A 113 15.06 -6.09 -15.29
N VAL A 114 14.17 -5.55 -16.11
CA VAL A 114 13.70 -4.16 -16.00
C VAL A 114 12.34 -4.13 -15.32
N ILE A 115 12.16 -3.20 -14.39
CA ILE A 115 10.84 -2.91 -13.80
C ILE A 115 10.00 -2.18 -14.85
N LYS A 116 8.83 -2.72 -15.16
CA LYS A 116 7.85 -2.03 -15.98
C LYS A 116 7.15 -0.98 -15.12
N THR A 117 7.48 0.27 -15.34
CA THR A 117 6.89 1.38 -14.61
C THR A 117 5.44 1.61 -15.03
N VAL A 118 4.58 1.91 -14.06
CA VAL A 118 3.19 2.30 -14.30
C VAL A 118 3.09 3.80 -14.10
N ALA A 119 2.56 4.51 -15.09
CA ALA A 119 2.27 5.93 -14.94
C ALA A 119 1.11 6.10 -13.96
N LEU A 120 1.41 6.56 -12.74
CA LEU A 120 0.42 6.73 -11.68
C LEU A 120 -0.34 8.06 -11.86
N ASN A 121 -1.60 7.96 -12.24
CA ASN A 121 -2.57 8.98 -11.87
C ASN A 121 -3.34 8.46 -10.65
N VAL A 122 -2.79 8.66 -9.46
CA VAL A 122 -3.32 8.12 -8.20
C VAL A 122 -4.79 8.46 -7.95
N ALA A 123 -5.28 9.55 -8.56
CA ALA A 123 -6.67 9.99 -8.41
C ALA A 123 -7.68 9.07 -9.10
N SER A 124 -7.29 8.41 -10.18
CA SER A 124 -8.17 7.63 -11.06
C SER A 124 -7.85 6.15 -11.14
N MET A 125 -6.76 5.69 -10.51
CA MET A 125 -6.31 4.29 -10.67
C MET A 125 -7.02 3.32 -9.73
N ALA A 126 -7.49 2.22 -10.32
CA ALA A 126 -7.77 0.99 -9.58
C ALA A 126 -6.47 0.41 -9.00
N PHE A 127 -6.59 -0.42 -7.96
CA PHE A 127 -5.44 -1.19 -7.45
C PHE A 127 -4.90 -2.11 -8.54
N ILE A 128 -3.57 -2.24 -8.58
CA ILE A 128 -2.86 -3.00 -9.60
C ILE A 128 -2.80 -4.47 -9.15
N PRO A 129 -3.18 -5.44 -9.98
CA PRO A 129 -3.01 -6.87 -9.67
C PRO A 129 -1.54 -7.22 -9.39
N LEU A 130 -1.32 -8.11 -8.43
CA LEU A 130 0.01 -8.63 -8.10
C LEU A 130 0.40 -9.85 -8.91
#